data_bee1d0c8225e8d0cddcd7d13ab52e94c
#
_entry.id   bee1d0c8225e8d0cddcd7d13ab52e94c
#
_cell.length_a   1.000
_cell.length_b   1.000
_cell.length_c   1.000
_cell.angle_alpha   90.00
_cell.angle_beta   90.00
_cell.angle_gamma   90.00
#
_symmetry.space_group_name_H-M   'P 1'
#
loop_
_entity.id
_entity.type
_entity.pdbx_description
1 polymer ?
#
loop_
_entity_poly.entity_id
_entity_poly.type
_entity_poly.pdbx_seq_one_letter_code
_entity_poly.pdbx_strand_id
1 'polypeptide(L)'
;MNYSYKILLLFSFIYQSCWIDKSKPNYEFMPDMYESLSYEAYSESPIFENELSARLPVEGTIPRGYSLYEYEDTNEGYDLAKKELTNPYEFGEDDMLKAKELYTVYCGICHGAKGAGQGILVKREKILGIPSYADQGRAITSGSTYHVIYYGKNTMGSYANQLNEKERWM
;
A
#
# COMPACT_ATOMS: atom_id res chain seq x y z
N MET A 1 50.52 -41.88 17.89
CA MET A 1 49.43 -41.01 17.44
C MET A 1 49.83 -39.57 17.80
N ASN A 2 50.28 -38.81 16.80
CA ASN A 2 51.02 -37.56 16.95
C ASN A 2 50.20 -36.48 17.66
N TYR A 3 50.80 -35.73 18.58
CA TYR A 3 50.20 -34.59 19.30
C TYR A 3 49.62 -33.57 18.34
N SER A 4 50.21 -33.37 17.19
CA SER A 4 49.73 -32.51 16.12
C SER A 4 48.31 -32.85 15.65
N TYR A 5 47.97 -34.12 15.57
CA TYR A 5 46.65 -34.59 15.14
C TYR A 5 45.55 -34.29 16.17
N LYS A 6 45.88 -34.38 17.45
CA LYS A 6 44.98 -34.08 18.56
C LYS A 6 44.70 -32.55 18.62
N ILE A 7 45.71 -31.73 18.35
CA ILE A 7 45.58 -30.28 18.29
C ILE A 7 44.71 -29.85 17.09
N LEU A 8 44.90 -30.49 15.93
CA LEU A 8 44.09 -30.21 14.73
C LEU A 8 42.63 -30.61 14.91
N LEU A 9 42.36 -31.71 15.60
CA LEU A 9 41.00 -32.16 15.96
C LEU A 9 40.35 -31.19 16.96
N LEU A 10 41.10 -30.69 17.94
CA LEU A 10 40.58 -29.71 18.89
C LEU A 10 40.23 -28.36 18.21
N PHE A 11 41.07 -27.92 17.27
CA PHE A 11 40.79 -26.71 16.48
C PHE A 11 39.57 -26.86 15.59
N SER A 12 39.30 -28.04 15.02
CA SER A 12 38.12 -28.27 14.17
C SER A 12 36.80 -28.12 14.94
N PHE A 13 36.77 -28.41 16.24
CA PHE A 13 35.59 -28.16 17.08
C PHE A 13 35.36 -26.71 17.43
N ILE A 14 36.38 -25.84 17.38
CA ILE A 14 36.28 -24.42 17.69
C ILE A 14 35.61 -23.68 16.50
N TYR A 15 35.77 -24.17 15.29
CA TYR A 15 35.13 -23.56 14.08
C TYR A 15 33.67 -23.98 13.86
N GLN A 16 33.10 -24.84 14.72
CA GLN A 16 31.68 -25.23 14.67
C GLN A 16 30.74 -24.20 15.32
N SER A 17 31.12 -22.93 15.35
CA SER A 17 30.25 -21.87 15.82
C SER A 17 29.24 -21.51 14.74
N CYS A 18 28.46 -22.49 14.27
CA CYS A 18 27.32 -22.24 13.40
C CYS A 18 26.09 -22.01 14.26
N TRP A 19 25.51 -20.88 14.17
CA TRP A 19 24.20 -20.58 14.67
C TRP A 19 23.16 -21.47 13.97
N ILE A 20 22.51 -22.34 14.75
CA ILE A 20 21.73 -23.47 14.24
C ILE A 20 20.31 -23.01 13.85
N ASP A 21 19.72 -22.13 14.63
CA ASP A 21 18.34 -21.69 14.41
C ASP A 21 18.29 -20.26 13.84
N LYS A 22 18.15 -20.18 12.52
CA LYS A 22 18.07 -18.90 11.80
C LYS A 22 16.74 -18.17 11.97
N SER A 23 15.75 -18.79 12.63
CA SER A 23 14.46 -18.16 12.92
C SER A 23 14.49 -17.28 14.17
N LYS A 24 15.56 -17.43 14.97
CA LYS A 24 15.73 -16.63 16.20
C LYS A 24 16.93 -15.70 16.09
N PRO A 25 16.87 -14.50 16.66
CA PRO A 25 18.01 -13.62 16.77
C PRO A 25 19.17 -14.29 17.50
N ASN A 26 20.40 -14.00 17.11
CA ASN A 26 21.60 -14.49 17.80
C ASN A 26 21.71 -13.83 19.18
N TYR A 27 22.54 -14.44 20.06
CA TYR A 27 22.89 -13.80 21.33
C TYR A 27 23.67 -12.51 21.08
N GLU A 28 23.25 -11.46 21.75
CA GLU A 28 23.86 -10.15 21.63
C GLU A 28 24.57 -9.79 22.92
N PHE A 29 25.65 -9.02 22.79
CA PHE A 29 26.35 -8.46 23.94
C PHE A 29 25.60 -7.20 24.41
N MET A 30 25.13 -7.16 25.65
CA MET A 30 24.31 -6.08 26.23
C MET A 30 22.95 -5.89 25.49
N PRO A 31 22.00 -6.83 25.63
CA PRO A 31 20.76 -6.83 24.87
C PRO A 31 19.73 -5.76 25.31
N ASP A 32 19.99 -4.99 26.38
CA ASP A 32 19.02 -4.14 27.08
C ASP A 32 18.29 -3.11 26.23
N MET A 33 18.81 -2.79 25.04
CA MET A 33 18.21 -1.80 24.12
C MET A 33 17.78 -2.40 22.78
N TYR A 34 17.93 -3.68 22.58
CA TYR A 34 17.58 -4.35 21.32
C TYR A 34 16.12 -4.74 21.23
N GLU A 35 15.52 -5.08 22.37
CA GLU A 35 14.10 -5.37 22.44
C GLU A 35 13.36 -4.28 23.20
N SER A 36 12.39 -3.67 22.55
CA SER A 36 11.51 -2.70 23.19
C SER A 36 10.62 -3.37 24.21
N LEU A 37 10.51 -2.79 25.42
CA LEU A 37 9.51 -3.23 26.41
C LEU A 37 8.08 -2.86 25.99
N SER A 38 7.94 -1.86 25.13
CA SER A 38 6.65 -1.48 24.53
C SER A 38 6.38 -2.27 23.26
N TYR A 39 5.12 -2.58 23.03
CA TYR A 39 4.71 -3.23 21.78
C TYR A 39 4.95 -2.30 20.59
N GLU A 40 5.59 -2.80 19.56
CA GLU A 40 5.71 -2.12 18.29
C GLU A 40 4.46 -2.35 17.44
N ALA A 41 4.24 -1.49 16.44
CA ALA A 41 3.15 -1.66 15.48
C ALA A 41 3.31 -3.01 14.76
N TYR A 42 2.23 -3.78 14.70
CA TYR A 42 2.18 -5.13 14.11
C TYR A 42 2.98 -6.21 14.86
N SER A 43 3.47 -5.94 16.07
CA SER A 43 4.10 -6.98 16.90
C SER A 43 3.07 -7.96 17.47
N GLU A 44 3.55 -9.11 17.91
CA GLU A 44 2.72 -10.04 18.70
C GLU A 44 2.38 -9.45 20.06
N SER A 45 1.17 -9.71 20.55
CA SER A 45 0.70 -9.30 21.87
C SER A 45 -0.10 -10.41 22.53
N PRO A 46 0.41 -11.00 23.62
CA PRO A 46 -0.27 -12.08 24.33
C PRO A 46 -1.53 -11.65 25.07
N ILE A 47 -1.84 -10.34 25.09
CA ILE A 47 -3.03 -9.78 25.79
C ILE A 47 -4.30 -10.04 24.96
N PHE A 48 -4.18 -10.17 23.64
CA PHE A 48 -5.31 -10.31 22.74
C PHE A 48 -5.46 -11.74 22.22
N GLU A 49 -6.70 -12.19 22.04
CA GLU A 49 -7.00 -13.57 21.57
C GLU A 49 -6.35 -13.93 20.24
N ASN A 50 -6.16 -12.96 19.35
CA ASN A 50 -5.51 -13.16 18.06
C ASN A 50 -4.01 -12.88 18.06
N GLU A 51 -3.44 -12.65 19.25
CA GLU A 51 -2.01 -12.36 19.46
C GLU A 51 -1.46 -11.19 18.61
N LEU A 52 -2.33 -10.30 18.10
CA LEU A 52 -1.94 -9.15 17.29
C LEU A 52 -2.08 -7.85 18.08
N SER A 53 -1.02 -7.04 18.11
CA SER A 53 -1.05 -5.68 18.66
C SER A 53 -1.86 -4.70 17.79
N ALA A 54 -1.81 -4.90 16.46
CA ALA A 54 -2.60 -4.12 15.51
C ALA A 54 -4.05 -4.61 15.49
N ARG A 55 -4.94 -3.87 16.18
CA ARG A 55 -6.35 -4.20 16.27
C ARG A 55 -7.15 -3.53 15.15
N LEU A 56 -8.13 -4.24 14.63
CA LEU A 56 -9.15 -3.61 13.79
C LEU A 56 -9.96 -2.61 14.61
N PRO A 57 -10.41 -1.50 14.02
CA PRO A 57 -11.34 -0.58 14.66
C PRO A 57 -12.60 -1.31 15.13
N VAL A 58 -13.26 -0.77 16.16
CA VAL A 58 -14.55 -1.29 16.60
C VAL A 58 -15.56 -1.15 15.45
N GLU A 59 -16.35 -2.17 15.23
CA GLU A 59 -17.37 -2.18 14.16
C GLU A 59 -18.30 -0.96 14.29
N GLY A 60 -18.61 -0.33 13.16
CA GLY A 60 -19.44 0.87 13.10
C GLY A 60 -18.72 2.18 13.43
N THR A 61 -17.42 2.17 13.74
CA THR A 61 -16.64 3.39 13.96
C THR A 61 -16.11 3.95 12.66
N ILE A 62 -16.14 5.28 12.55
CA ILE A 62 -15.56 6.03 11.41
C ILE A 62 -14.25 6.65 11.87
N PRO A 63 -13.11 6.32 11.29
CA PRO A 63 -11.83 6.91 11.63
C PRO A 63 -11.84 8.43 11.37
N ARG A 64 -11.08 9.16 12.17
CA ARG A 64 -10.93 10.60 11.99
C ARG A 64 -10.28 10.90 10.63
N GLY A 65 -10.88 11.80 9.84
CA GLY A 65 -10.42 12.13 8.48
C GLY A 65 -10.90 11.17 7.39
N TYR A 66 -11.72 10.19 7.73
CA TYR A 66 -12.39 9.32 6.77
C TYR A 66 -13.78 9.89 6.47
N SER A 67 -14.12 9.98 5.19
CA SER A 67 -15.45 10.36 4.71
C SER A 67 -16.18 9.13 4.19
N LEU A 68 -17.45 9.03 4.52
CA LEU A 68 -18.32 7.99 3.99
C LEU A 68 -18.51 8.18 2.50
N TYR A 69 -18.54 7.06 1.78
CA TYR A 69 -18.84 7.02 0.37
C TYR A 69 -20.12 6.18 0.17
N GLU A 70 -21.19 6.83 -0.32
CA GLU A 70 -22.53 6.27 -0.30
C GLU A 70 -22.81 5.29 -1.45
N TYR A 71 -21.95 5.25 -2.47
CA TYR A 71 -22.11 4.37 -3.63
C TYR A 71 -21.40 3.04 -3.36
N GLU A 72 -22.12 1.93 -3.56
CA GLU A 72 -21.60 0.58 -3.34
C GLU A 72 -20.60 0.16 -4.42
N ASP A 73 -19.72 -0.80 -4.08
CA ASP A 73 -18.77 -1.42 -5.02
C ASP A 73 -19.48 -2.45 -5.92
N THR A 74 -20.41 -1.94 -6.74
CA THR A 74 -21.21 -2.71 -7.71
C THR A 74 -21.23 -2.00 -9.05
N ASN A 75 -21.66 -2.69 -10.11
CA ASN A 75 -21.86 -2.05 -11.42
C ASN A 75 -22.94 -0.96 -11.35
N GLU A 76 -23.99 -1.22 -10.60
CA GLU A 76 -25.11 -0.30 -10.35
C GLU A 76 -24.62 0.94 -9.59
N GLY A 77 -23.78 0.74 -8.55
CA GLY A 77 -23.15 1.83 -7.80
C GLY A 77 -22.21 2.66 -8.67
N TYR A 78 -21.43 2.02 -9.55
CA TYR A 78 -20.59 2.71 -10.53
C TYR A 78 -21.43 3.56 -11.49
N ASP A 79 -22.51 3.01 -12.05
CA ASP A 79 -23.37 3.73 -13.00
C ASP A 79 -24.11 4.90 -12.33
N LEU A 80 -24.52 4.71 -11.08
CA LEU A 80 -25.14 5.76 -10.27
C LEU A 80 -24.12 6.89 -9.96
N ALA A 81 -22.91 6.55 -9.51
CA ALA A 81 -21.83 7.52 -9.29
C ALA A 81 -21.46 8.26 -10.57
N LYS A 82 -21.38 7.55 -11.70
CA LYS A 82 -21.12 8.14 -13.02
C LYS A 82 -22.17 9.19 -13.41
N LYS A 83 -23.43 8.98 -13.06
CA LYS A 83 -24.57 9.82 -13.42
C LYS A 83 -24.74 11.02 -12.48
N GLU A 84 -24.59 10.81 -11.18
CA GLU A 84 -25.05 11.73 -10.15
C GLU A 84 -23.92 12.40 -9.37
N LEU A 85 -22.77 11.71 -9.22
CA LEU A 85 -21.69 12.19 -8.37
C LEU A 85 -20.90 13.29 -9.08
N THR A 86 -20.87 14.45 -8.47
CA THR A 86 -20.14 15.63 -8.95
C THR A 86 -19.09 16.05 -7.95
N ASN A 87 -18.02 16.69 -8.41
CA ASN A 87 -16.98 17.21 -7.55
C ASN A 87 -17.54 18.32 -6.62
N PRO A 88 -17.47 18.17 -5.29
CA PRO A 88 -17.97 19.15 -4.34
C PRO A 88 -16.97 20.28 -4.04
N TYR A 89 -15.75 20.23 -4.60
CA TYR A 89 -14.67 21.16 -4.28
C TYR A 89 -14.39 22.11 -5.45
N GLU A 90 -14.03 23.33 -5.12
CA GLU A 90 -13.37 24.28 -6.02
C GLU A 90 -11.86 24.28 -5.70
N PHE A 91 -11.03 24.21 -6.73
CA PHE A 91 -9.58 24.08 -6.58
C PHE A 91 -8.85 25.34 -7.04
N GLY A 92 -7.93 25.81 -6.19
CA GLY A 92 -7.01 26.89 -6.53
C GLY A 92 -5.74 26.38 -7.23
N GLU A 93 -4.82 27.31 -7.52
CA GLU A 93 -3.55 26.97 -8.18
C GLU A 93 -2.70 26.02 -7.35
N ASP A 94 -2.63 26.20 -6.03
CA ASP A 94 -1.88 25.33 -5.14
C ASP A 94 -2.44 23.90 -5.11
N ASP A 95 -3.78 23.76 -5.11
CA ASP A 95 -4.43 22.45 -5.19
C ASP A 95 -4.09 21.76 -6.53
N MET A 96 -4.06 22.52 -7.64
CA MET A 96 -3.70 21.97 -8.95
C MET A 96 -2.22 21.56 -9.05
N LEU A 97 -1.32 22.28 -8.39
CA LEU A 97 0.09 21.86 -8.27
C LEU A 97 0.19 20.56 -7.50
N LYS A 98 -0.47 20.47 -6.34
CA LYS A 98 -0.54 19.24 -5.55
C LYS A 98 -1.16 18.09 -6.32
N ALA A 99 -2.26 18.31 -7.03
CA ALA A 99 -2.91 17.32 -7.88
C ALA A 99 -1.95 16.74 -8.92
N LYS A 100 -1.16 17.59 -9.55
CA LYS A 100 -0.14 17.17 -10.54
C LYS A 100 0.95 16.28 -9.91
N GLU A 101 1.38 16.61 -8.70
CA GLU A 101 2.34 15.78 -7.96
C GLU A 101 1.76 14.41 -7.62
N LEU A 102 0.56 14.39 -7.04
CA LEU A 102 -0.16 13.17 -6.69
C LEU A 102 -0.44 12.30 -7.92
N TYR A 103 -0.90 12.91 -9.02
CA TYR A 103 -1.10 12.22 -10.29
C TYR A 103 0.20 11.59 -10.81
N THR A 104 1.30 12.31 -10.73
CA THR A 104 2.60 11.81 -11.19
C THR A 104 3.05 10.60 -10.40
N VAL A 105 2.85 10.62 -9.07
CA VAL A 105 3.25 9.54 -8.17
C VAL A 105 2.35 8.31 -8.30
N TYR A 106 1.02 8.50 -8.26
CA TYR A 106 0.07 7.39 -8.14
C TYR A 106 -0.52 6.93 -9.46
N CYS A 107 -0.74 7.82 -10.41
CA CYS A 107 -1.52 7.57 -11.63
C CYS A 107 -0.65 7.50 -12.89
N GLY A 108 0.31 8.42 -13.00
CA GLY A 108 1.13 8.63 -14.20
C GLY A 108 1.94 7.40 -14.61
N ILE A 109 2.30 6.55 -13.68
CA ILE A 109 3.05 5.30 -13.90
C ILE A 109 2.31 4.35 -14.87
N CYS A 110 0.97 4.32 -14.81
CA CYS A 110 0.12 3.53 -15.69
C CYS A 110 -0.52 4.40 -16.78
N HIS A 111 -1.12 5.54 -16.39
CA HIS A 111 -1.91 6.38 -17.30
C HIS A 111 -1.06 7.32 -18.17
N GLY A 112 0.23 7.52 -17.83
CA GLY A 112 1.12 8.46 -18.52
C GLY A 112 0.86 9.92 -18.14
N ALA A 113 1.81 10.80 -18.43
CA ALA A 113 1.77 12.20 -17.99
C ALA A 113 0.58 13.01 -18.54
N LYS A 114 -0.05 12.57 -19.61
CA LYS A 114 -1.21 13.21 -20.25
C LYS A 114 -2.49 12.37 -20.18
N GLY A 115 -2.50 11.29 -19.37
CA GLY A 115 -3.67 10.42 -19.28
C GLY A 115 -3.99 9.61 -20.56
N ALA A 116 -3.00 9.44 -21.44
CA ALA A 116 -3.18 8.73 -22.71
C ALA A 116 -3.10 7.20 -22.60
N GLY A 117 -2.99 6.65 -21.39
CA GLY A 117 -2.84 5.22 -21.15
C GLY A 117 -1.46 4.66 -21.51
N GLN A 118 -0.45 5.53 -21.63
CA GLN A 118 0.90 5.19 -22.10
C GLN A 118 1.95 5.49 -21.00
N GLY A 119 1.67 5.02 -19.78
CA GLY A 119 2.64 5.10 -18.69
C GLY A 119 3.82 4.14 -18.86
N ILE A 120 4.81 4.25 -17.97
CA ILE A 120 6.03 3.45 -18.06
C ILE A 120 5.75 1.94 -17.94
N LEU A 121 4.77 1.55 -17.13
CA LEU A 121 4.40 0.13 -16.98
C LEU A 121 3.74 -0.43 -18.23
N VAL A 122 2.96 0.39 -18.94
CA VAL A 122 2.36 -0.01 -20.22
C VAL A 122 3.43 -0.14 -21.30
N LYS A 123 4.34 0.84 -21.39
CA LYS A 123 5.47 0.81 -22.36
C LYS A 123 6.42 -0.38 -22.13
N ARG A 124 6.51 -0.86 -20.91
CA ARG A 124 7.30 -2.05 -20.54
C ARG A 124 6.49 -3.35 -20.58
N GLU A 125 5.26 -3.30 -21.10
CA GLU A 125 4.36 -4.46 -21.23
C GLU A 125 4.09 -5.20 -19.90
N LYS A 126 4.18 -4.47 -18.77
CA LYS A 126 3.88 -5.02 -17.44
C LYS A 126 2.38 -4.98 -17.12
N ILE A 127 1.67 -4.00 -17.67
CA ILE A 127 0.23 -3.83 -17.58
C ILE A 127 -0.29 -3.49 -18.99
N LEU A 128 -1.41 -4.07 -19.37
CA LEU A 128 -2.03 -3.85 -20.68
C LEU A 128 -3.45 -3.28 -20.50
N GLY A 129 -3.95 -2.66 -21.55
CA GLY A 129 -5.36 -2.25 -21.63
C GLY A 129 -5.72 -1.01 -20.81
N ILE A 130 -4.75 -0.15 -20.48
CA ILE A 130 -5.03 1.12 -19.81
C ILE A 130 -5.69 2.09 -20.80
N PRO A 131 -6.93 2.55 -20.55
CA PRO A 131 -7.62 3.46 -21.47
C PRO A 131 -7.04 4.87 -21.41
N SER A 132 -7.19 5.58 -22.52
CA SER A 132 -6.99 7.02 -22.53
C SER A 132 -8.19 7.73 -21.89
N TYR A 133 -7.95 8.78 -21.11
CA TYR A 133 -9.02 9.64 -20.59
C TYR A 133 -9.72 10.44 -21.72
N ALA A 134 -9.09 10.61 -22.86
CA ALA A 134 -9.68 11.26 -24.04
C ALA A 134 -10.59 10.33 -24.88
N ASP A 135 -10.76 9.06 -24.46
CA ASP A 135 -11.64 8.12 -25.15
C ASP A 135 -13.12 8.47 -24.89
N GLN A 136 -13.72 9.15 -25.87
CA GLN A 136 -15.13 9.57 -25.80
C GLN A 136 -16.11 8.39 -25.74
N GLY A 137 -15.75 7.24 -26.31
CA GLY A 137 -16.59 6.04 -26.28
C GLY A 137 -16.86 5.50 -24.87
N ARG A 138 -16.02 5.85 -23.91
CA ARG A 138 -16.17 5.45 -22.50
C ARG A 138 -17.05 6.41 -21.70
N ALA A 139 -17.30 7.63 -22.21
CA ALA A 139 -18.09 8.66 -21.52
C ALA A 139 -17.67 8.81 -20.04
N ILE A 140 -16.37 8.98 -19.79
CA ILE A 140 -15.79 9.11 -18.44
C ILE A 140 -16.31 10.43 -17.82
N THR A 141 -16.77 10.36 -16.57
CA THR A 141 -17.21 11.52 -15.77
C THR A 141 -16.35 11.65 -14.52
N SER A 142 -16.41 12.80 -13.85
CA SER A 142 -15.73 12.99 -12.56
C SER A 142 -16.19 11.97 -11.51
N GLY A 143 -17.50 11.68 -11.45
CA GLY A 143 -18.06 10.68 -10.55
C GLY A 143 -17.58 9.27 -10.86
N SER A 144 -17.53 8.86 -12.14
CA SER A 144 -17.00 7.54 -12.50
C SER A 144 -15.50 7.42 -12.19
N THR A 145 -14.75 8.50 -12.37
CA THR A 145 -13.32 8.54 -12.04
C THR A 145 -13.11 8.40 -10.54
N TYR A 146 -13.86 9.16 -9.74
CA TYR A 146 -13.80 9.09 -8.27
C TYR A 146 -14.14 7.68 -7.77
N HIS A 147 -15.20 7.07 -8.29
CA HIS A 147 -15.61 5.71 -7.91
C HIS A 147 -14.51 4.69 -8.20
N VAL A 148 -13.86 4.78 -9.38
CA VAL A 148 -12.74 3.89 -9.75
C VAL A 148 -11.50 4.13 -8.89
N ILE A 149 -11.20 5.37 -8.53
CA ILE A 149 -10.10 5.68 -7.60
C ILE A 149 -10.41 5.11 -6.21
N TYR A 150 -11.67 5.16 -5.78
CA TYR A 150 -12.08 4.70 -4.45
C TYR A 150 -12.01 3.16 -4.33
N TYR A 151 -12.64 2.43 -5.24
CA TYR A 151 -12.74 0.97 -5.17
C TYR A 151 -11.71 0.21 -6.01
N GLY A 152 -11.21 0.84 -7.04
CA GLY A 152 -10.48 0.17 -8.11
C GLY A 152 -11.41 -0.30 -9.23
N LYS A 153 -10.84 -0.79 -10.31
CA LYS A 153 -11.57 -1.46 -11.40
C LYS A 153 -10.65 -2.36 -12.20
N ASN A 154 -11.00 -3.63 -12.36
CA ASN A 154 -10.20 -4.64 -13.05
C ASN A 154 -8.79 -4.77 -12.43
N THR A 155 -7.75 -4.38 -13.17
CA THR A 155 -6.35 -4.42 -12.71
C THR A 155 -5.94 -3.21 -11.88
N MET A 156 -6.75 -2.16 -11.84
CA MET A 156 -6.50 -0.98 -11.02
C MET A 156 -6.99 -1.23 -9.59
N GLY A 157 -6.08 -1.24 -8.63
CA GLY A 157 -6.42 -1.32 -7.20
C GLY A 157 -7.06 -0.05 -6.66
N SER A 158 -7.67 -0.13 -5.48
CA SER A 158 -8.18 1.01 -4.72
C SER A 158 -7.05 1.94 -4.26
N TYR A 159 -7.28 3.24 -4.32
CA TYR A 159 -6.42 4.30 -3.76
C TYR A 159 -7.07 5.01 -2.57
N ALA A 160 -8.13 4.44 -1.99
CA ALA A 160 -8.83 5.05 -0.86
C ALA A 160 -7.94 5.25 0.38
N ASN A 161 -6.94 4.38 0.56
CA ASN A 161 -6.00 4.44 1.69
C ASN A 161 -4.80 5.36 1.43
N GLN A 162 -4.46 5.64 0.18
CA GLN A 162 -3.31 6.47 -0.20
C GLN A 162 -3.67 7.95 -0.36
N LEU A 163 -4.92 8.22 -0.72
CA LEU A 163 -5.43 9.56 -1.01
C LEU A 163 -6.63 9.86 -0.11
N ASN A 164 -6.65 11.02 0.51
CA ASN A 164 -7.84 11.49 1.21
C ASN A 164 -8.94 11.92 0.22
N GLU A 165 -10.13 12.24 0.72
CA GLU A 165 -11.28 12.58 -0.12
C GLU A 165 -11.00 13.75 -1.07
N LYS A 166 -10.47 14.88 -0.55
CA LYS A 166 -10.15 16.07 -1.35
C LYS A 166 -9.11 15.74 -2.43
N GLU A 167 -8.09 14.92 -2.09
CA GLU A 167 -7.04 14.50 -3.03
C GLU A 167 -7.56 13.58 -4.14
N ARG A 168 -8.57 12.77 -3.86
CA ARG A 168 -9.22 11.96 -4.91
C ARG A 168 -10.04 12.80 -5.88
N TRP A 169 -10.52 13.97 -5.45
CA TRP A 169 -11.28 14.91 -6.28
C TRP A 169 -10.40 15.88 -7.08
N MET A 170 -9.17 16.09 -6.68
CA MET A 170 -8.19 16.88 -7.43
C MET A 170 -7.82 16.22 -8.76
#